data_31599250743434d31fb5aaad295a108c
#
_entry.id   31599250743434d31fb5aaad295a108c
#
_cell.length_a   1.000
_cell.length_b   1.000
_cell.length_c   1.000
_cell.angle_alpha   90.00
_cell.angle_beta   90.00
_cell.angle_gamma   90.00
#
_symmetry.space_group_name_H-M   'P 1'
#
loop_
_entity.id
_entity.type
_entity.pdbx_description
1 polymer ?
#
loop_
_entity_poly.entity_id
_entity_poly.type
_entity_poly.pdbx_seq_one_letter_code
_entity_poly.pdbx_strand_id
1 'polypeptide(L)'
;MCREYRCFLLMSSQKSRHQTNTMLFRRYSVALSKGPWQFFRMRDTDALARFTIGVALVCNDLDNIWFTEEQFDIMAEIGNTMYDGISYWKHRSEGEINSTFAYVPEEKRVLAYHKCREALWALDVAWARQPELKCVINFLRYFGGPIHMIMRRYRFVEEGLTLGRPEDQRVIQQTRSNVKLWNRLDEQKKAKEQEKMSVEQYRHVLANEKVLLFNGLAPMLDKAELGLCNKCSYRETYGAPQAHTFGGVVLCDECQQGWADWTESVLQRMVRAFPEAAETVRVSEMRSRSSIAP
;
A
#
# COMPACT_ATOMS: atom_id res chain seq x y z
N MET A 1 4.28 -17.47 -0.36
CA MET A 1 3.63 -16.91 -1.57
C MET A 1 2.18 -17.33 -1.76
N CYS A 2 1.80 -18.61 -1.77
CA CYS A 2 0.38 -19.01 -1.95
C CYS A 2 -0.59 -18.37 -0.95
N ARG A 3 -0.19 -18.19 0.32
CA ARG A 3 -1.01 -17.54 1.36
C ARG A 3 -1.20 -16.04 1.08
N GLU A 4 -0.18 -15.34 0.58
CA GLU A 4 -0.28 -13.93 0.16
C GLU A 4 -1.37 -13.77 -0.92
N TYR A 5 -1.30 -14.61 -1.94
CA TYR A 5 -2.28 -14.57 -3.04
C TYR A 5 -3.71 -14.91 -2.58
N ARG A 6 -3.87 -15.93 -1.72
CA ARG A 6 -5.20 -16.28 -1.18
C ARG A 6 -5.76 -15.16 -0.30
N CYS A 7 -4.92 -14.54 0.53
CA CYS A 7 -5.31 -13.41 1.34
C CYS A 7 -5.74 -12.21 0.47
N PHE A 8 -4.98 -11.91 -0.57
CA PHE A 8 -5.36 -10.90 -1.56
C PHE A 8 -6.73 -11.19 -2.18
N LEU A 9 -6.97 -12.41 -2.65
CA LEU A 9 -8.27 -12.79 -3.23
C LEU A 9 -9.41 -12.65 -2.22
N LEU A 10 -9.20 -13.06 -0.98
CA LEU A 10 -10.16 -12.94 0.10
C LEU A 10 -10.55 -11.47 0.32
N MET A 11 -9.57 -10.59 0.55
CA MET A 11 -9.83 -9.18 0.84
C MET A 11 -10.37 -8.41 -0.37
N SER A 12 -9.87 -8.71 -1.56
CA SER A 12 -10.40 -8.14 -2.80
C SER A 12 -11.84 -8.54 -3.06
N SER A 13 -12.22 -9.76 -2.71
CA SER A 13 -13.61 -10.22 -2.82
C SER A 13 -14.55 -9.48 -1.87
N GLN A 14 -14.11 -9.14 -0.66
CA GLN A 14 -14.90 -8.33 0.28
C GLN A 14 -15.17 -6.92 -0.31
N LYS A 15 -14.14 -6.28 -0.84
CA LYS A 15 -14.27 -4.97 -1.52
C LYS A 15 -15.21 -5.06 -2.73
N SER A 16 -15.03 -6.08 -3.59
CA SER A 16 -15.75 -6.24 -4.85
C SER A 16 -17.23 -6.55 -4.68
N ARG A 17 -17.60 -7.21 -3.59
CA ARG A 17 -18.98 -7.62 -3.28
C ARG A 17 -19.70 -6.63 -2.37
N HIS A 18 -19.17 -5.45 -2.14
CA HIS A 18 -19.67 -4.47 -1.15
C HIS A 18 -19.86 -5.08 0.26
N GLN A 19 -19.07 -6.10 0.58
CA GLN A 19 -19.06 -6.72 1.92
C GLN A 19 -18.16 -5.95 2.89
N THR A 20 -18.07 -4.64 2.72
CA THR A 20 -17.25 -3.75 3.53
C THR A 20 -17.77 -3.57 4.96
N ASN A 21 -19.03 -4.00 5.20
CA ASN A 21 -19.65 -4.02 6.54
C ASN A 21 -19.46 -5.34 7.28
N THR A 22 -18.76 -6.32 6.71
CA THR A 22 -18.49 -7.60 7.39
C THR A 22 -17.51 -7.40 8.54
N MET A 23 -17.59 -8.26 9.56
CA MET A 23 -16.66 -8.26 10.69
C MET A 23 -15.20 -8.38 10.21
N LEU A 24 -14.94 -9.23 9.22
CA LEU A 24 -13.62 -9.41 8.64
C LEU A 24 -13.09 -8.08 8.08
N PHE A 25 -13.89 -7.40 7.26
CA PHE A 25 -13.43 -6.18 6.59
C PHE A 25 -13.32 -4.98 7.56
N ARG A 26 -14.23 -4.85 8.53
CA ARG A 26 -14.13 -3.85 9.58
C ARG A 26 -12.84 -4.00 10.39
N ARG A 27 -12.53 -5.22 10.86
CA ARG A 27 -11.29 -5.50 11.58
C ARG A 27 -10.05 -5.26 10.72
N TYR A 28 -10.11 -5.63 9.43
CA TYR A 28 -9.05 -5.34 8.48
C TYR A 28 -8.81 -3.84 8.33
N SER A 29 -9.86 -3.04 8.17
CA SER A 29 -9.77 -1.58 8.02
C SER A 29 -9.17 -0.91 9.26
N VAL A 30 -9.55 -1.36 10.45
CA VAL A 30 -8.98 -0.85 11.71
C VAL A 30 -7.53 -1.29 11.86
N ALA A 31 -7.21 -2.56 11.55
CA ALA A 31 -5.85 -3.07 11.64
C ALA A 31 -4.88 -2.33 10.72
N LEU A 32 -5.29 -1.96 9.50
CA LEU A 32 -4.50 -1.17 8.55
C LEU A 32 -3.97 0.14 9.14
N SER A 33 -4.77 0.80 9.96
CA SER A 33 -4.50 2.14 10.46
C SER A 33 -3.71 2.19 11.76
N LYS A 34 -3.35 1.03 12.34
CA LYS A 34 -2.68 0.99 13.66
C LYS A 34 -1.26 1.54 13.66
N GLY A 35 -0.60 1.52 12.52
CA GLY A 35 0.75 2.04 12.40
C GLY A 35 1.40 1.68 11.07
N PRO A 36 2.46 2.40 10.71
CA PRO A 36 3.05 2.28 9.38
C PRO A 36 3.58 0.88 9.07
N TRP A 37 4.27 0.22 10.00
CA TRP A 37 4.76 -1.14 9.77
C TRP A 37 3.63 -2.13 9.44
N GLN A 38 2.57 -2.11 10.24
CA GLN A 38 1.42 -2.99 10.02
C GLN A 38 0.70 -2.67 8.72
N PHE A 39 0.54 -1.39 8.42
CA PHE A 39 -0.02 -0.92 7.17
C PHE A 39 0.76 -1.46 5.96
N PHE A 40 2.07 -1.22 5.90
CA PHE A 40 2.88 -1.63 4.76
C PHE A 40 2.90 -3.14 4.59
N ARG A 41 2.91 -3.93 5.68
CA ARG A 41 2.78 -5.38 5.60
C ARG A 41 1.42 -5.83 5.01
N MET A 42 0.34 -5.18 5.39
CA MET A 42 -1.00 -5.46 4.85
C MET A 42 -1.16 -4.91 3.43
N ARG A 43 -0.61 -3.74 3.14
CA ARG A 43 -0.60 -3.10 1.83
C ARG A 43 0.20 -3.90 0.80
N ASP A 44 1.30 -4.53 1.21
CA ASP A 44 2.08 -5.46 0.40
C ASP A 44 1.20 -6.58 -0.16
N THR A 45 0.38 -7.20 0.68
CA THR A 45 -0.55 -8.25 0.27
C THR A 45 -1.66 -7.71 -0.65
N ASP A 46 -2.22 -6.54 -0.35
CA ASP A 46 -3.25 -5.90 -1.20
C ASP A 46 -2.72 -5.55 -2.59
N ALA A 47 -1.45 -5.16 -2.69
CA ALA A 47 -0.78 -4.84 -3.94
C ALA A 47 -0.11 -6.05 -4.63
N LEU A 48 0.01 -7.18 -3.94
CA LEU A 48 0.76 -8.35 -4.36
C LEU A 48 2.24 -8.08 -4.67
N ALA A 49 2.87 -7.09 -4.01
CA ALA A 49 4.23 -6.69 -4.32
C ALA A 49 5.23 -7.82 -4.04
N ARG A 50 5.26 -8.34 -2.81
CA ARG A 50 6.08 -9.49 -2.41
C ARG A 50 5.82 -10.73 -3.28
N PHE A 51 4.55 -11.03 -3.55
CA PHE A 51 4.17 -12.15 -4.40
C PHE A 51 4.76 -11.99 -5.80
N THR A 52 4.65 -10.81 -6.40
CA THR A 52 5.15 -10.54 -7.76
C THR A 52 6.68 -10.52 -7.82
N ILE A 53 7.37 -10.05 -6.76
CA ILE A 53 8.84 -10.19 -6.65
C ILE A 53 9.22 -11.68 -6.70
N GLY A 54 8.55 -12.52 -5.90
CA GLY A 54 8.78 -13.97 -5.94
C GLY A 54 8.49 -14.59 -7.31
N VAL A 55 7.41 -14.17 -7.97
CA VAL A 55 7.11 -14.61 -9.36
C VAL A 55 8.17 -14.14 -10.33
N ALA A 56 8.69 -12.92 -10.20
CA ALA A 56 9.77 -12.42 -11.06
C ALA A 56 11.04 -13.27 -10.93
N LEU A 57 11.39 -13.71 -9.71
CA LEU A 57 12.51 -14.62 -9.51
C LEU A 57 12.27 -15.96 -10.20
N VAL A 58 11.15 -16.62 -9.91
CA VAL A 58 10.83 -17.94 -10.47
C VAL A 58 10.72 -17.92 -11.99
N CYS A 59 10.12 -16.89 -12.57
CA CYS A 59 10.01 -16.75 -14.04
C CYS A 59 11.34 -16.45 -14.74
N ASN A 60 12.40 -16.18 -14.00
CA ASN A 60 13.75 -15.99 -14.51
C ASN A 60 14.71 -17.10 -14.07
N ASP A 61 14.18 -18.26 -13.64
CA ASP A 61 14.95 -19.42 -13.18
C ASP A 61 15.90 -19.13 -12.00
N LEU A 62 15.47 -18.24 -11.09
CA LEU A 62 16.23 -17.79 -9.94
C LEU A 62 15.70 -18.40 -8.63
N ASP A 63 15.34 -19.68 -8.65
CA ASP A 63 14.76 -20.40 -7.50
C ASP A 63 15.69 -20.48 -6.28
N ASN A 64 17.00 -20.32 -6.52
CA ASN A 64 18.02 -20.28 -5.49
C ASN A 64 18.19 -18.92 -4.80
N ILE A 65 17.52 -17.88 -5.29
CA ILE A 65 17.56 -16.54 -4.71
C ILE A 65 16.28 -16.29 -3.94
N TRP A 66 16.42 -15.91 -2.68
CA TRP A 66 15.29 -15.54 -1.84
C TRP A 66 15.67 -14.42 -0.88
N PHE A 67 14.75 -13.49 -0.68
CA PHE A 67 14.95 -12.35 0.22
C PHE A 67 14.46 -12.66 1.65
N THR A 68 15.05 -12.01 2.64
CA THR A 68 14.54 -12.03 4.01
C THR A 68 13.22 -11.29 4.13
N GLU A 69 12.49 -11.48 5.23
CA GLU A 69 11.24 -10.75 5.47
C GLU A 69 11.48 -9.23 5.48
N GLU A 70 12.55 -8.76 6.13
CA GLU A 70 12.90 -7.33 6.17
C GLU A 70 13.20 -6.76 4.77
N GLN A 71 13.86 -7.54 3.92
CA GLN A 71 14.14 -7.18 2.53
C GLN A 71 12.85 -7.10 1.69
N PHE A 72 11.96 -8.07 1.84
CA PHE A 72 10.66 -8.02 1.19
C PHE A 72 9.84 -6.82 1.67
N ASP A 73 9.78 -6.56 2.98
CA ASP A 73 9.00 -5.47 3.56
C ASP A 73 9.45 -4.12 2.99
N ILE A 74 10.76 -3.86 2.94
CA ILE A 74 11.26 -2.57 2.45
C ILE A 74 11.09 -2.42 0.93
N MET A 75 11.29 -3.49 0.14
CA MET A 75 11.05 -3.45 -1.31
C MET A 75 9.56 -3.20 -1.62
N ALA A 76 8.66 -3.87 -0.91
CA ALA A 76 7.23 -3.68 -1.04
C ALA A 76 6.82 -2.25 -0.64
N GLU A 77 7.37 -1.72 0.43
CA GLU A 77 7.12 -0.33 0.88
C GLU A 77 7.55 0.67 -0.17
N ILE A 78 8.78 0.55 -0.72
CA ILE A 78 9.31 1.42 -1.78
C ILE A 78 8.36 1.41 -2.98
N GLY A 79 7.99 0.24 -3.47
CA GLY A 79 7.09 0.10 -4.61
C GLY A 79 5.68 0.67 -4.34
N ASN A 80 5.11 0.33 -3.19
CA ASN A 80 3.77 0.79 -2.80
C ASN A 80 3.71 2.31 -2.62
N THR A 81 4.70 2.92 -1.96
CA THR A 81 4.74 4.37 -1.74
C THR A 81 4.85 5.13 -3.07
N MET A 82 5.67 4.64 -3.99
CA MET A 82 5.77 5.24 -5.33
C MET A 82 4.45 5.11 -6.10
N TYR A 83 3.84 3.92 -6.09
CA TYR A 83 2.55 3.70 -6.72
C TYR A 83 1.45 4.60 -6.14
N ASP A 84 1.36 4.66 -4.81
CA ASP A 84 0.37 5.46 -4.11
C ASP A 84 0.58 6.97 -4.35
N GLY A 85 1.83 7.41 -4.52
CA GLY A 85 2.16 8.78 -4.88
C GLY A 85 1.63 9.19 -6.26
N ILE A 86 1.74 8.28 -7.25
CA ILE A 86 1.22 8.48 -8.60
C ILE A 86 -0.31 8.39 -8.61
N SER A 87 -0.87 7.44 -7.93
CA SER A 87 -2.31 7.17 -7.91
C SER A 87 -3.08 8.01 -6.88
N TYR A 88 -2.42 8.95 -6.21
CA TYR A 88 -2.96 9.74 -5.11
C TYR A 88 -4.36 10.29 -5.39
N TRP A 89 -4.51 11.09 -6.45
CA TRP A 89 -5.77 11.73 -6.81
C TRP A 89 -6.88 10.71 -7.11
N LYS A 90 -6.51 9.63 -7.79
CA LYS A 90 -7.43 8.53 -8.07
C LYS A 90 -7.88 7.84 -6.77
N HIS A 91 -6.94 7.45 -5.92
CA HIS A 91 -7.25 6.77 -4.66
C HIS A 91 -8.09 7.65 -3.73
N ARG A 92 -7.79 8.95 -3.68
CA ARG A 92 -8.58 9.91 -2.91
C ARG A 92 -10.00 10.03 -3.46
N SER A 93 -10.18 10.10 -4.77
CA SER A 93 -11.52 10.17 -5.38
C SER A 93 -12.35 8.91 -5.16
N GLU A 94 -11.71 7.77 -4.99
CA GLU A 94 -12.35 6.48 -4.69
C GLU A 94 -12.62 6.29 -3.18
N GLY A 95 -12.07 7.15 -2.31
CA GLY A 95 -12.14 6.99 -0.87
C GLY A 95 -11.37 5.77 -0.38
N GLU A 96 -10.23 5.44 -1.04
CA GLU A 96 -9.43 4.25 -0.75
C GLU A 96 -8.83 4.32 0.66
N ILE A 97 -8.76 3.17 1.35
CA ILE A 97 -8.10 3.03 2.66
C ILE A 97 -6.70 2.43 2.54
N ASN A 98 -6.42 1.75 1.43
CA ASN A 98 -5.14 1.10 1.15
C ASN A 98 -4.24 2.03 0.32
N SER A 99 -4.04 3.26 0.79
CA SER A 99 -3.10 4.20 0.19
C SER A 99 -2.21 4.77 1.29
N THR A 100 -0.91 4.82 1.06
CA THR A 100 0.06 5.43 1.97
C THR A 100 -0.38 6.83 2.39
N PHE A 101 -0.94 7.60 1.46
CA PHE A 101 -1.34 8.99 1.67
C PHE A 101 -2.76 9.15 2.25
N ALA A 102 -3.41 8.05 2.61
CA ALA A 102 -4.55 8.09 3.53
C ALA A 102 -4.10 8.37 4.98
N TYR A 103 -2.81 8.18 5.28
CA TYR A 103 -2.22 8.29 6.61
C TYR A 103 -1.04 9.29 6.67
N VAL A 104 -0.30 9.43 5.59
CA VAL A 104 0.79 10.42 5.46
C VAL A 104 0.23 11.71 4.88
N PRO A 105 0.56 12.88 5.46
CA PRO A 105 0.09 14.18 4.98
C PRO A 105 0.42 14.44 3.50
N GLU A 106 -0.50 15.13 2.81
CA GLU A 106 -0.39 15.37 1.35
C GLU A 106 0.90 16.11 0.98
N GLU A 107 1.31 17.06 1.76
CA GLU A 107 2.51 17.85 1.53
C GLU A 107 3.81 17.02 1.57
N LYS A 108 3.79 15.86 2.22
CA LYS A 108 4.91 14.92 2.26
C LYS A 108 4.97 14.00 1.03
N ARG A 109 3.94 13.99 0.20
CA ARG A 109 3.80 13.05 -0.93
C ARG A 109 4.97 13.09 -1.91
N VAL A 110 5.34 14.30 -2.34
CA VAL A 110 6.43 14.49 -3.29
C VAL A 110 7.75 14.02 -2.70
N LEU A 111 8.03 14.38 -1.45
CA LEU A 111 9.25 13.99 -0.75
C LEU A 111 9.32 12.46 -0.57
N ALA A 112 8.24 11.83 -0.10
CA ALA A 112 8.17 10.38 0.08
C ALA A 112 8.42 9.64 -1.23
N TYR A 113 7.79 10.10 -2.32
CA TYR A 113 8.00 9.55 -3.65
C TYR A 113 9.47 9.64 -4.10
N HIS A 114 10.09 10.80 -3.93
CA HIS A 114 11.49 11.01 -4.32
C HIS A 114 12.45 10.16 -3.48
N LYS A 115 12.23 10.03 -2.17
CA LYS A 115 13.05 9.17 -1.31
C LYS A 115 12.93 7.69 -1.70
N CYS A 116 11.74 7.23 -2.06
CA CYS A 116 11.57 5.85 -2.55
C CYS A 116 12.25 5.64 -3.92
N ARG A 117 12.21 6.63 -4.81
CA ARG A 117 12.99 6.58 -6.06
C ARG A 117 14.49 6.56 -5.83
N GLU A 118 14.97 7.33 -4.89
CA GLU A 118 16.37 7.35 -4.48
C GLU A 118 16.80 5.99 -3.90
N ALA A 119 15.96 5.39 -3.03
CA ALA A 119 16.19 4.05 -2.50
C ALA A 119 16.26 3.00 -3.61
N LEU A 120 15.31 3.03 -4.56
CA LEU A 120 15.31 2.12 -5.70
C LEU A 120 16.56 2.30 -6.59
N TRP A 121 16.96 3.54 -6.83
CA TRP A 121 18.19 3.84 -7.59
C TRP A 121 19.44 3.34 -6.86
N ALA A 122 19.50 3.50 -5.54
CA ALA A 122 20.62 3.01 -4.75
C ALA A 122 20.75 1.47 -4.80
N LEU A 123 19.62 0.75 -4.78
CA LEU A 123 19.59 -0.69 -4.98
C LEU A 123 20.03 -1.09 -6.41
N ASP A 124 19.57 -0.38 -7.44
CA ASP A 124 19.95 -0.63 -8.81
C ASP A 124 21.48 -0.47 -9.02
N VAL A 125 22.08 0.54 -8.40
CA VAL A 125 23.54 0.74 -8.41
C VAL A 125 24.25 -0.35 -7.62
N ALA A 126 23.79 -0.70 -6.43
CA ALA A 126 24.38 -1.75 -5.60
C ALA A 126 24.35 -3.12 -6.29
N TRP A 127 23.29 -3.39 -7.04
CA TRP A 127 23.11 -4.65 -7.78
C TRP A 127 23.58 -4.59 -9.24
N ALA A 128 24.32 -3.55 -9.63
CA ALA A 128 24.80 -3.41 -11.01
C ALA A 128 25.66 -4.59 -11.49
N ARG A 129 26.35 -5.28 -10.56
CA ARG A 129 27.16 -6.49 -10.84
C ARG A 129 26.41 -7.81 -10.60
N GLN A 130 25.12 -7.76 -10.31
CA GLN A 130 24.23 -8.88 -10.08
C GLN A 130 23.07 -8.82 -11.10
N PRO A 131 23.37 -9.12 -12.39
CA PRO A 131 22.38 -8.93 -13.46
C PRO A 131 21.11 -9.75 -13.28
N GLU A 132 21.18 -10.85 -12.53
CA GLU A 132 20.05 -11.70 -12.14
C GLU A 132 19.01 -10.94 -11.33
N LEU A 133 19.41 -9.99 -10.46
CA LEU A 133 18.48 -9.20 -9.65
C LEU A 133 17.79 -8.07 -10.43
N LYS A 134 18.16 -7.84 -11.70
CA LYS A 134 17.50 -6.80 -12.52
C LYS A 134 16.02 -7.05 -12.74
N CYS A 135 15.55 -8.30 -12.73
CA CYS A 135 14.13 -8.60 -12.83
C CYS A 135 13.35 -7.99 -11.64
N VAL A 136 13.90 -8.03 -10.43
CA VAL A 136 13.31 -7.43 -9.23
C VAL A 136 13.32 -5.91 -9.32
N ILE A 137 14.45 -5.30 -9.68
CA ILE A 137 14.56 -3.84 -9.87
C ILE A 137 13.59 -3.36 -10.94
N ASN A 138 13.49 -4.07 -12.06
CA ASN A 138 12.57 -3.71 -13.13
C ASN A 138 11.11 -3.81 -12.68
N PHE A 139 10.76 -4.84 -11.92
CA PHE A 139 9.41 -4.95 -11.34
C PHE A 139 9.11 -3.74 -10.45
N LEU A 140 9.97 -3.41 -9.48
CA LEU A 140 9.77 -2.29 -8.58
C LEU A 140 9.70 -0.96 -9.32
N ARG A 141 10.54 -0.76 -10.33
CA ARG A 141 10.55 0.42 -11.19
C ARG A 141 9.23 0.57 -11.95
N TYR A 142 8.74 -0.49 -12.57
CA TYR A 142 7.48 -0.46 -13.31
C TYR A 142 6.28 -0.34 -12.38
N PHE A 143 6.27 -1.07 -11.29
CA PHE A 143 5.20 -1.03 -10.30
C PHE A 143 5.04 0.36 -9.68
N GLY A 144 6.13 1.01 -9.31
CA GLY A 144 6.13 2.33 -8.68
C GLY A 144 6.26 3.51 -9.65
N GLY A 145 6.13 3.34 -10.97
CA GLY A 145 6.45 4.45 -11.84
C GLY A 145 5.91 4.36 -13.27
N PRO A 146 6.77 4.15 -14.27
CA PRO A 146 6.50 4.45 -15.68
C PRO A 146 5.24 3.83 -16.25
N ILE A 147 4.90 2.60 -15.89
CA ILE A 147 3.70 1.93 -16.43
C ILE A 147 2.41 2.70 -16.08
N HIS A 148 2.38 3.35 -14.94
CA HIS A 148 1.22 4.12 -14.50
C HIS A 148 1.22 5.52 -15.10
N MET A 149 2.39 6.03 -15.46
CA MET A 149 2.55 7.34 -16.08
C MET A 149 1.92 7.42 -17.46
N ILE A 150 1.94 6.36 -18.25
CA ILE A 150 1.31 6.32 -19.56
C ILE A 150 -0.21 6.10 -19.52
N MET A 151 -0.76 5.76 -18.35
CA MET A 151 -2.18 5.51 -18.22
C MET A 151 -2.94 6.83 -17.97
N ARG A 152 -3.80 7.22 -18.92
CA ARG A 152 -4.68 8.41 -18.80
C ARG A 152 -5.49 8.45 -17.51
N ARG A 153 -5.76 7.31 -16.95
CA ARG A 153 -6.40 7.11 -15.65
C ARG A 153 -5.78 7.93 -14.52
N TYR A 154 -4.47 8.13 -14.55
CA TYR A 154 -3.72 8.90 -13.55
C TYR A 154 -3.45 10.34 -13.96
N ARG A 155 -3.81 10.70 -15.20
CA ARG A 155 -3.90 12.07 -15.74
C ARG A 155 -2.65 12.93 -15.70
N PHE A 156 -1.47 12.44 -15.43
CA PHE A 156 -0.33 13.31 -15.41
C PHE A 156 0.40 13.46 -16.75
N VAL A 157 0.11 12.59 -17.70
CA VAL A 157 0.68 12.70 -19.05
C VAL A 157 0.23 13.98 -19.74
N GLU A 158 -1.04 14.40 -19.55
CA GLU A 158 -1.63 15.56 -20.22
C GLU A 158 -1.02 16.90 -19.75
N GLU A 159 -0.38 16.92 -18.60
CA GLU A 159 0.19 18.13 -18.02
C GLU A 159 1.72 18.07 -17.87
N GLY A 160 2.37 17.03 -18.36
CA GLY A 160 3.81 16.82 -18.16
C GLY A 160 4.20 16.63 -16.70
N LEU A 161 3.26 16.26 -15.85
CA LEU A 161 3.47 16.11 -14.41
C LEU A 161 4.03 14.74 -14.06
N THR A 162 4.76 14.67 -12.96
CA THR A 162 5.39 13.44 -12.47
C THR A 162 4.56 12.71 -11.40
N LEU A 163 3.60 13.39 -10.76
CA LEU A 163 2.87 12.85 -9.61
C LEU A 163 1.35 13.02 -9.70
N GLY A 164 0.83 12.83 -10.88
CA GLY A 164 -0.60 12.85 -11.14
C GLY A 164 -1.20 14.25 -11.18
N ARG A 165 -2.47 14.30 -11.38
CA ARG A 165 -3.28 15.50 -11.56
C ARG A 165 -4.42 15.52 -10.56
N PRO A 166 -4.79 16.68 -10.00
CA PRO A 166 -5.94 16.81 -9.12
C PRO A 166 -7.21 16.24 -9.74
N GLU A 167 -8.06 15.68 -8.92
CA GLU A 167 -9.33 15.14 -9.35
C GLU A 167 -10.32 16.24 -9.77
N ASP A 168 -11.06 15.94 -10.82
CA ASP A 168 -12.18 16.72 -11.33
C ASP A 168 -13.49 16.19 -10.74
N GLN A 169 -14.42 17.08 -10.35
CA GLN A 169 -15.72 16.72 -9.77
C GLN A 169 -16.51 15.74 -10.64
N ARG A 170 -16.52 15.95 -11.94
CA ARG A 170 -17.19 15.06 -12.90
C ARG A 170 -16.58 13.65 -12.86
N VAL A 171 -15.26 13.56 -12.79
CA VAL A 171 -14.56 12.26 -12.71
C VAL A 171 -14.82 11.58 -11.38
N ILE A 172 -14.85 12.34 -10.26
CA ILE A 172 -15.18 11.79 -8.94
C ILE A 172 -16.61 11.22 -8.96
N GLN A 173 -17.56 11.97 -9.45
CA GLN A 173 -18.95 11.51 -9.55
C GLN A 173 -19.06 10.25 -10.41
N GLN A 174 -18.38 10.22 -11.58
CA GLN A 174 -18.30 9.04 -12.42
C GLN A 174 -17.62 7.86 -11.72
N THR A 175 -16.52 8.10 -11.02
CA THR A 175 -15.79 7.04 -10.30
C THR A 175 -16.65 6.45 -9.18
N ARG A 176 -17.38 7.29 -8.47
CA ARG A 176 -18.27 6.87 -7.37
C ARG A 176 -19.58 6.23 -7.85
N SER A 177 -20.11 6.66 -8.98
CA SER A 177 -21.30 6.07 -9.60
C SER A 177 -20.99 4.82 -10.42
N ASN A 178 -19.81 4.77 -11.03
CA ASN A 178 -19.29 3.60 -11.76
C ASN A 178 -18.50 2.69 -10.80
N VAL A 179 -19.07 2.38 -9.67
CA VAL A 179 -18.68 1.17 -8.97
C VAL A 179 -18.67 0.05 -10.01
N LYS A 180 -17.51 -0.55 -10.20
CA LYS A 180 -17.21 -1.54 -11.26
C LYS A 180 -18.44 -2.37 -11.57
N LEU A 181 -18.80 -2.48 -12.84
CA LEU A 181 -20.08 -3.06 -13.29
C LEU A 181 -20.45 -4.39 -12.64
N TRP A 182 -19.44 -5.18 -12.23
CA TRP A 182 -19.61 -6.43 -11.49
C TRP A 182 -19.89 -6.27 -9.99
N ASN A 183 -19.88 -5.05 -9.48
CA ASN A 183 -20.17 -4.75 -8.07
C ASN A 183 -21.63 -4.31 -7.85
N ARG A 184 -22.45 -4.29 -8.89
CA ARG A 184 -23.88 -3.98 -8.82
C ARG A 184 -24.66 -5.22 -8.38
N LEU A 185 -24.42 -5.70 -7.18
CA LEU A 185 -25.30 -6.72 -6.56
C LEU A 185 -26.24 -6.00 -5.60
N ASP A 186 -27.53 -6.37 -5.70
CA ASP A 186 -28.63 -5.73 -4.95
C ASP A 186 -28.31 -5.50 -3.47
N GLU A 187 -28.38 -4.24 -3.06
CA GLU A 187 -28.09 -3.77 -1.70
C GLU A 187 -29.15 -4.19 -0.65
N GLN A 188 -30.17 -4.96 -1.01
CA GLN A 188 -31.37 -5.16 -0.19
C GLN A 188 -31.48 -6.52 0.48
N LYS A 189 -30.41 -7.15 0.96
CA LYS A 189 -30.56 -8.32 1.84
C LYS A 189 -30.31 -7.97 3.30
N LYS A 190 -31.40 -8.02 4.06
CA LYS A 190 -31.65 -8.03 5.51
C LYS A 190 -30.40 -7.97 6.42
N ALA A 191 -30.17 -6.81 7.03
CA ALA A 191 -29.03 -6.49 7.88
C ALA A 191 -28.72 -7.49 9.02
N LYS A 192 -29.73 -8.10 9.65
CA LYS A 192 -29.53 -9.05 10.79
C LYS A 192 -29.00 -10.41 10.38
N GLU A 193 -29.40 -10.96 9.24
CA GLU A 193 -28.86 -12.21 8.72
C GLU A 193 -27.41 -12.01 8.22
N GLN A 194 -27.13 -10.85 7.63
CA GLN A 194 -25.78 -10.50 7.20
C GLN A 194 -24.80 -10.39 8.38
N GLU A 195 -25.22 -9.89 9.53
CA GLU A 195 -24.35 -9.73 10.69
C GLU A 195 -23.97 -11.11 11.29
N LYS A 196 -24.93 -12.03 11.44
CA LYS A 196 -24.65 -13.40 11.90
C LYS A 196 -23.74 -14.15 10.95
N MET A 197 -24.03 -14.12 9.66
CA MET A 197 -23.16 -14.71 8.62
C MET A 197 -21.77 -14.08 8.60
N SER A 198 -21.65 -12.78 8.87
CA SER A 198 -20.40 -12.05 8.94
C SER A 198 -19.50 -12.53 10.08
N VAL A 199 -20.07 -12.80 11.25
CA VAL A 199 -19.33 -13.37 12.40
C VAL A 199 -18.88 -14.80 12.13
N GLU A 200 -19.74 -15.62 11.55
CA GLU A 200 -19.42 -16.99 11.18
C GLU A 200 -18.33 -17.04 10.10
N GLN A 201 -18.41 -16.18 9.10
CA GLN A 201 -17.37 -16.04 8.08
C GLN A 201 -16.02 -15.64 8.70
N TYR A 202 -16.00 -14.68 9.61
CA TYR A 202 -14.80 -14.26 10.30
C TYR A 202 -14.17 -15.43 11.09
N ARG A 203 -14.99 -16.16 11.85
CA ARG A 203 -14.53 -17.36 12.58
C ARG A 203 -13.97 -18.42 11.65
N HIS A 204 -14.62 -18.65 10.51
CA HIS A 204 -14.15 -19.60 9.50
C HIS A 204 -12.80 -19.19 8.94
N VAL A 205 -12.60 -17.90 8.64
CA VAL A 205 -11.32 -17.38 8.15
C VAL A 205 -10.21 -17.57 9.18
N LEU A 206 -10.45 -17.27 10.45
CA LEU A 206 -9.48 -17.49 11.52
C LEU A 206 -9.17 -18.99 11.73
N ALA A 207 -10.17 -19.85 11.70
CA ALA A 207 -9.96 -21.30 11.81
C ALA A 207 -9.11 -21.86 10.67
N ASN A 208 -9.09 -21.19 9.52
CA ASN A 208 -8.30 -21.55 8.35
C ASN A 208 -7.13 -20.58 8.09
N GLU A 209 -6.65 -19.88 9.10
CA GLU A 209 -5.60 -18.84 8.98
C GLU A 209 -4.34 -19.32 8.25
N LYS A 210 -3.90 -20.57 8.54
CA LYS A 210 -2.71 -21.18 7.92
C LYS A 210 -2.85 -21.41 6.42
N VAL A 211 -4.05 -21.31 5.87
CA VAL A 211 -4.35 -21.49 4.46
C VAL A 211 -4.72 -20.17 3.79
N LEU A 212 -5.54 -19.36 4.46
CA LEU A 212 -6.19 -18.18 3.87
C LEU A 212 -5.45 -16.87 4.12
N LEU A 213 -4.71 -16.77 5.24
CA LEU A 213 -4.10 -15.52 5.66
C LEU A 213 -2.56 -15.58 5.57
N PHE A 214 -1.93 -14.47 5.29
CA PHE A 214 -0.48 -14.39 5.40
C PHE A 214 -0.03 -14.51 6.88
N ASN A 215 1.21 -14.86 7.09
CA ASN A 215 1.74 -15.11 8.43
C ASN A 215 1.71 -13.82 9.28
N GLY A 216 0.99 -13.87 10.40
CA GLY A 216 0.83 -12.72 11.31
C GLY A 216 -0.45 -11.92 11.11
N LEU A 217 -1.24 -12.12 10.03
CA LEU A 217 -2.47 -11.34 9.84
C LEU A 217 -3.56 -11.69 10.85
N ALA A 218 -3.75 -12.96 11.20
CA ALA A 218 -4.79 -13.36 12.15
C ALA A 218 -4.68 -12.62 13.50
N PRO A 219 -3.52 -12.56 14.18
CA PRO A 219 -3.39 -11.75 15.38
C PRO A 219 -3.53 -10.24 15.15
N MET A 220 -3.20 -9.71 13.97
CA MET A 220 -3.47 -8.31 13.64
C MET A 220 -4.97 -8.02 13.58
N LEU A 221 -5.75 -8.92 12.97
CA LEU A 221 -7.20 -8.81 12.90
C LEU A 221 -7.87 -9.00 14.27
N ASP A 222 -7.42 -10.00 15.02
CA ASP A 222 -7.99 -10.30 16.34
C ASP A 222 -7.76 -9.17 17.34
N LYS A 223 -6.58 -8.56 17.30
CA LYS A 223 -6.18 -7.44 18.14
C LYS A 223 -6.39 -6.07 17.47
N ALA A 224 -7.20 -5.97 16.42
CA ALA A 224 -7.37 -4.74 15.67
C ALA A 224 -7.79 -3.55 16.56
N GLU A 225 -8.69 -3.77 17.48
CA GLU A 225 -9.26 -2.73 18.36
C GLU A 225 -8.40 -2.43 19.60
N LEU A 226 -7.39 -3.25 19.89
CA LEU A 226 -6.54 -3.06 21.08
C LEU A 226 -5.47 -1.98 20.84
N GLY A 227 -5.32 -1.05 21.78
CA GLY A 227 -4.27 -0.03 21.76
C GLY A 227 -4.44 1.02 20.65
N LEU A 228 -5.67 1.27 20.23
CA LEU A 228 -6.00 2.36 19.33
C LEU A 228 -5.74 3.72 19.99
N CYS A 229 -5.29 4.70 19.21
CA CYS A 229 -5.13 6.06 19.69
C CYS A 229 -6.52 6.67 19.96
N ASN A 230 -6.72 7.19 21.15
CA ASN A 230 -8.00 7.79 21.54
C ASN A 230 -8.25 9.19 20.95
N LYS A 231 -7.22 9.80 20.33
CA LYS A 231 -7.32 11.08 19.62
C LYS A 231 -7.68 10.92 18.14
N CYS A 232 -7.50 9.72 17.57
CA CYS A 232 -7.82 9.43 16.17
C CYS A 232 -9.29 9.03 16.01
N SER A 233 -9.86 9.34 14.83
CA SER A 233 -11.22 8.89 14.48
C SER A 233 -11.17 7.68 13.55
N TYR A 234 -11.50 6.52 14.09
CA TYR A 234 -11.51 5.27 13.35
C TYR A 234 -12.86 5.03 12.66
N ARG A 235 -12.78 4.47 11.46
CA ARG A 235 -13.95 4.08 10.70
C ARG A 235 -13.96 2.58 10.51
N GLU A 236 -15.11 2.01 10.67
CA GLU A 236 -15.33 0.58 10.51
C GLU A 236 -15.67 0.18 9.06
N THR A 237 -15.87 1.16 8.17
CA THR A 237 -16.31 0.91 6.81
C THR A 237 -15.36 1.49 5.77
N TYR A 238 -15.34 0.85 4.60
CA TYR A 238 -14.62 1.36 3.44
C TYR A 238 -15.28 2.64 2.89
N GLY A 239 -14.46 3.51 2.30
CA GLY A 239 -14.90 4.74 1.68
C GLY A 239 -14.69 5.98 2.56
N ALA A 240 -14.89 7.14 1.96
CA ALA A 240 -14.70 8.42 2.61
C ALA A 240 -16.04 9.08 2.99
N PRO A 241 -16.08 9.89 4.07
CA PRO A 241 -17.30 10.63 4.45
C PRO A 241 -17.65 11.70 3.44
N GLN A 242 -16.64 12.31 2.87
CA GLN A 242 -16.74 13.43 1.96
C GLN A 242 -16.03 13.12 0.65
N ALA A 243 -16.42 13.80 -0.40
CA ALA A 243 -15.67 13.81 -1.65
C ALA A 243 -14.25 14.37 -1.39
N HIS A 244 -13.28 13.94 -2.18
CA HIS A 244 -11.88 14.36 -2.08
C HIS A 244 -11.19 14.03 -0.74
N THR A 245 -11.68 13.04 0.01
CA THR A 245 -11.01 12.53 1.20
C THR A 245 -10.76 11.04 1.08
N PHE A 246 -9.70 10.56 1.73
CA PHE A 246 -9.47 9.13 1.87
C PHE A 246 -10.47 8.51 2.85
N GLY A 247 -10.72 7.22 2.70
CA GLY A 247 -11.43 6.43 3.70
C GLY A 247 -10.54 6.06 4.90
N GLY A 248 -11.11 5.31 5.83
CA GLY A 248 -10.37 4.77 6.96
C GLY A 248 -10.31 5.69 8.17
N VAL A 249 -9.12 5.96 8.66
CA VAL A 249 -8.88 6.69 9.91
C VAL A 249 -8.53 8.15 9.62
N VAL A 250 -9.07 9.06 10.43
CA VAL A 250 -8.55 10.42 10.54
C VAL A 250 -7.57 10.44 11.71
N LEU A 251 -6.30 10.53 11.41
CA LEU A 251 -5.22 10.55 12.39
C LEU A 251 -5.15 11.91 13.08
N CYS A 252 -4.80 11.91 14.36
CA CYS A 252 -4.37 13.11 15.06
C CYS A 252 -2.94 13.51 14.63
N ASP A 253 -2.54 14.75 14.92
CA ASP A 253 -1.26 15.32 14.51
C ASP A 253 -0.05 14.46 14.94
N GLU A 254 -0.08 13.95 16.16
CA GLU A 254 0.98 13.09 16.69
C GLU A 254 1.12 11.78 15.89
N CYS A 255 0.00 11.13 15.56
CA CYS A 255 0.02 9.93 14.73
C CYS A 255 0.42 10.25 13.28
N GLN A 256 -0.04 11.36 12.71
CA GLN A 256 0.39 11.80 11.38
C GLN A 256 1.90 12.04 11.32
N GLN A 257 2.47 12.67 12.36
CA GLN A 257 3.91 12.88 12.44
C GLN A 257 4.66 11.53 12.48
N GLY A 258 4.19 10.58 13.28
CA GLY A 258 4.81 9.24 13.33
C GLY A 258 4.78 8.51 11.98
N TRP A 259 3.73 8.70 11.19
CA TRP A 259 3.64 8.17 9.83
C TRP A 259 4.58 8.91 8.87
N ALA A 260 4.69 10.23 8.99
CA ALA A 260 5.61 11.02 8.19
C ALA A 260 7.07 10.62 8.49
N ASP A 261 7.46 10.51 9.75
CA ASP A 261 8.79 10.10 10.19
C ASP A 261 9.15 8.70 9.68
N TRP A 262 8.17 7.78 9.69
CA TRP A 262 8.37 6.46 9.13
C TRP A 262 8.70 6.52 7.64
N THR A 263 7.91 7.22 6.83
CA THR A 263 8.15 7.33 5.39
C THR A 263 9.44 8.07 5.07
N GLU A 264 9.81 9.06 5.88
CA GLU A 264 11.08 9.79 5.74
C GLU A 264 12.31 8.94 6.05
N SER A 265 12.18 7.93 6.92
CA SER A 265 13.27 7.01 7.29
C SER A 265 13.52 5.87 6.29
N VAL A 266 12.82 5.84 5.14
CA VAL A 266 12.87 4.71 4.19
C VAL A 266 14.28 4.38 3.72
N LEU A 267 15.13 5.39 3.44
CA LEU A 267 16.52 5.18 3.02
C LEU A 267 17.36 4.49 4.11
N GLN A 268 17.20 4.90 5.36
CA GLN A 268 17.92 4.31 6.50
C GLN A 268 17.48 2.87 6.73
N ARG A 269 16.18 2.58 6.62
CA ARG A 269 15.65 1.22 6.73
C ARG A 269 16.06 0.34 5.55
N MET A 270 16.12 0.91 4.35
CA MET A 270 16.62 0.22 3.17
C MET A 270 18.10 -0.15 3.30
N VAL A 271 18.96 0.75 3.76
CA VAL A 271 20.38 0.47 4.01
C VAL A 271 20.56 -0.62 5.08
N ARG A 272 19.69 -0.70 6.07
CA ARG A 272 19.73 -1.75 7.07
C ARG A 272 19.39 -3.12 6.46
N ALA A 273 18.38 -3.19 5.62
CA ALA A 273 17.99 -4.42 4.92
C ALA A 273 18.96 -4.82 3.79
N PHE A 274 19.61 -3.83 3.18
CA PHE A 274 20.55 -3.97 2.05
C PHE A 274 21.81 -3.13 2.31
N PRO A 275 22.74 -3.61 3.16
CA PRO A 275 23.93 -2.87 3.51
C PRO A 275 24.83 -2.49 2.33
N GLU A 276 24.78 -3.26 1.23
CA GLU A 276 25.50 -3.01 -0.01
C GLU A 276 25.10 -1.68 -0.69
N ALA A 277 23.92 -1.13 -0.38
CA ALA A 277 23.45 0.16 -0.91
C ALA A 277 23.96 1.37 -0.10
N ALA A 278 24.60 1.16 1.05
CA ALA A 278 24.97 2.22 1.99
C ALA A 278 25.84 3.31 1.39
N GLU A 279 26.85 2.92 0.60
CA GLU A 279 27.78 3.90 -0.03
C GLU A 279 27.06 4.81 -1.02
N THR A 280 26.14 4.25 -1.82
CA THR A 280 25.38 5.00 -2.81
C THR A 280 24.47 6.04 -2.13
N VAL A 281 23.81 5.65 -1.03
CA VAL A 281 22.95 6.57 -0.25
C VAL A 281 23.79 7.69 0.37
N ARG A 282 24.93 7.36 0.96
CA ARG A 282 25.84 8.37 1.54
C ARG A 282 26.28 9.42 0.52
N VAL A 283 26.66 9.00 -0.69
CA VAL A 283 27.06 9.91 -1.77
C VAL A 283 25.91 10.80 -2.21
N SER A 284 24.70 10.28 -2.30
CA SER A 284 23.49 11.03 -2.64
C SER A 284 23.20 12.12 -1.59
N GLU A 285 23.22 11.78 -0.31
CA GLU A 285 23.00 12.73 0.78
C GLU A 285 24.06 13.87 0.81
N MET A 286 25.32 13.56 0.54
CA MET A 286 26.38 14.56 0.46
C MET A 286 26.14 15.56 -0.69
N ARG A 287 25.73 15.08 -1.86
CA ARG A 287 25.39 15.92 -3.02
C ARG A 287 24.19 16.82 -2.75
N SER A 288 23.16 16.30 -2.12
CA SER A 288 21.97 17.08 -1.76
C SER A 288 22.30 18.23 -0.81
N ARG A 289 23.22 18.03 0.15
CA ARG A 289 23.68 19.08 1.06
C ARG A 289 24.53 20.15 0.35
N SER A 290 25.36 19.76 -0.60
CA SER A 290 26.22 20.70 -1.36
C SER A 290 25.44 21.52 -2.37
N SER A 291 24.30 21.08 -2.85
CA SER A 291 23.44 21.82 -3.78
C SER A 291 22.54 22.86 -3.10
N ILE A 292 22.47 22.85 -1.75
CA ILE A 292 21.68 23.79 -0.94
C ILE A 292 22.57 24.92 -0.35
N ALA A 293 23.90 24.85 -0.51
CA ALA A 293 24.77 25.93 -0.12
C ALA A 293 24.64 27.10 -1.12
N PRO A 294 24.40 28.35 -0.65
CA PRO A 294 24.14 29.52 -1.50
C PRO A 294 25.31 29.91 -2.37
#